data_03302e473aff07cd84eaf2d40c2616ed
#
_entry.id   03302e473aff07cd84eaf2d40c2616ed
#
_cell.length_a   1.000
_cell.length_b   1.000
_cell.length_c   1.000
_cell.angle_alpha   90.00
_cell.angle_beta   90.00
_cell.angle_gamma   90.00
#
_symmetry.space_group_name_H-M   'P 1'
#
loop_
_entity.id
_entity.type
_entity.pdbx_description
1 polymer ?
#
loop_
_entity_poly.entity_id
_entity_poly.type
_entity_poly.pdbx_seq_one_letter_code
_entity_poly.pdbx_strand_id
1 'polypeptide(L)'
;MRILIIDDDPNYGQAMTSFLLGQKHEVQRILDPKIALKRIKEEADQFDVILLDLIMPGMSGLELLRKLRDAGIPLPVVLVSGFADLESSAEAVHWGISGLALKPFIPGQLIRILSKVEKELGIITQSLAVQTENKTEEKEVFLKDGWQTQIAQVMNTSIDCWHSFSGGNRANLAESSGIWKVNIDGGAVRTRTLDRYLKVETLPNRPKLERVLATAKFVLDSSPPSSQRFELDTKIRLLELTLDALGIMGSKAENK
;
A
#
# COMPACT_ATOMS: atom_id res chain seq x y z
N MET A 1 18.42 -8.01 -6.74
CA MET A 1 19.03 -7.41 -5.51
C MET A 1 18.97 -8.38 -4.36
N ARG A 2 19.91 -8.22 -3.43
CA ARG A 2 19.93 -8.89 -2.12
C ARG A 2 19.23 -7.97 -1.12
N ILE A 3 18.05 -8.35 -0.68
CA ILE A 3 17.15 -7.53 0.14
C ILE A 3 17.12 -8.09 1.56
N LEU A 4 17.36 -7.22 2.54
CA LEU A 4 17.14 -7.54 3.94
C LEU A 4 15.82 -6.93 4.41
N ILE A 5 14.90 -7.76 4.90
CA ILE A 5 13.66 -7.32 5.54
C ILE A 5 13.86 -7.34 7.04
N ILE A 6 13.56 -6.23 7.70
CA ILE A 6 13.59 -6.09 9.16
C ILE A 6 12.18 -5.68 9.60
N ASP A 7 11.43 -6.62 10.15
CA ASP A 7 10.02 -6.45 10.50
C ASP A 7 9.66 -7.50 11.56
N ASP A 8 9.12 -7.10 12.68
CA ASP A 8 8.78 -7.99 13.80
C ASP A 8 7.48 -8.78 13.58
N ASP A 9 6.64 -8.38 12.61
CA ASP A 9 5.46 -9.14 12.22
C ASP A 9 5.84 -10.31 11.28
N PRO A 10 5.77 -11.57 11.77
CA PRO A 10 6.15 -12.72 10.98
C PRO A 10 5.27 -12.94 9.74
N ASN A 11 3.98 -12.58 9.81
CA ASN A 11 3.03 -12.78 8.71
C ASN A 11 3.25 -11.76 7.60
N TYR A 12 3.41 -10.49 7.98
CA TYR A 12 3.68 -9.42 7.03
C TYR A 12 5.03 -9.63 6.33
N GLY A 13 6.08 -9.92 7.09
CA GLY A 13 7.39 -10.21 6.55
C GLY A 13 7.39 -11.43 5.62
N GLN A 14 6.59 -12.48 5.92
CA GLN A 14 6.46 -13.65 5.04
C GLN A 14 5.78 -13.32 3.71
N ALA A 15 4.71 -12.53 3.74
CA ALA A 15 4.00 -12.09 2.53
C ALA A 15 4.92 -11.27 1.62
N MET A 16 5.68 -10.32 2.21
CA MET A 16 6.65 -9.51 1.49
C MET A 16 7.79 -10.35 0.91
N THR A 17 8.31 -11.29 1.68
CA THR A 17 9.34 -12.23 1.22
C THR A 17 8.86 -13.02 0.01
N SER A 18 7.68 -13.63 0.08
CA SER A 18 7.11 -14.42 -1.02
C SER A 18 6.94 -13.58 -2.30
N PHE A 19 6.47 -12.35 -2.15
CA PHE A 19 6.34 -11.41 -3.26
C PHE A 19 7.69 -11.10 -3.91
N LEU A 20 8.70 -10.73 -3.12
CA LEU A 20 10.02 -10.33 -3.62
C LEU A 20 10.80 -11.49 -4.25
N LEU A 21 10.68 -12.70 -3.71
CA LEU A 21 11.22 -13.92 -4.33
C LEU A 21 10.60 -14.15 -5.72
N GLY A 22 9.28 -13.92 -5.86
CA GLY A 22 8.59 -13.95 -7.16
C GLY A 22 9.13 -12.94 -8.17
N GLN A 23 9.69 -11.82 -7.70
CA GLN A 23 10.38 -10.80 -8.52
C GLN A 23 11.87 -11.10 -8.77
N LYS A 24 12.33 -12.32 -8.45
CA LYS A 24 13.73 -12.79 -8.62
C LYS A 24 14.76 -12.01 -7.78
N HIS A 25 14.35 -11.45 -6.63
CA HIS A 25 15.28 -10.92 -5.64
C HIS A 25 15.72 -12.02 -4.68
N GLU A 26 16.90 -11.88 -4.11
CA GLU A 26 17.35 -12.66 -2.97
C GLU A 26 16.87 -11.96 -1.70
N VAL A 27 16.22 -12.68 -0.79
CA VAL A 27 15.59 -12.09 0.38
C VAL A 27 16.02 -12.79 1.64
N GLN A 28 16.52 -12.02 2.60
CA GLN A 28 16.73 -12.45 3.98
C GLN A 28 15.81 -11.65 4.91
N ARG A 29 15.41 -12.27 6.02
CA ARG A 29 14.53 -11.65 6.99
C ARG A 29 15.08 -11.78 8.41
N ILE A 30 15.01 -10.69 9.17
CA ILE A 30 15.36 -10.64 10.57
C ILE A 30 14.22 -9.94 11.33
N LEU A 31 13.73 -10.59 12.40
CA LEU A 31 12.61 -10.06 13.19
C LEU A 31 13.06 -9.11 14.33
N ASP A 32 14.28 -9.31 14.84
CA ASP A 32 14.81 -8.52 15.94
C ASP A 32 15.75 -7.42 15.40
N PRO A 33 15.43 -6.13 15.62
CA PRO A 33 16.24 -5.02 15.12
C PRO A 33 17.65 -4.98 15.72
N LYS A 34 17.88 -5.52 16.91
CA LYS A 34 19.23 -5.60 17.52
C LYS A 34 20.09 -6.63 16.83
N ILE A 35 19.50 -7.79 16.49
CA ILE A 35 20.18 -8.83 15.70
C ILE A 35 20.48 -8.28 14.30
N ALA A 36 19.52 -7.59 13.69
CA ALA A 36 19.71 -6.95 12.38
C ALA A 36 20.85 -5.93 12.41
N LEU A 37 20.91 -5.05 13.41
CA LEU A 37 21.99 -4.07 13.54
C LEU A 37 23.37 -4.74 13.63
N LYS A 38 23.48 -5.79 14.45
CA LYS A 38 24.74 -6.55 14.54
C LYS A 38 25.14 -7.15 13.22
N ARG A 39 24.20 -7.84 12.56
CA ARG A 39 24.43 -8.49 11.26
C ARG A 39 24.85 -7.50 10.16
N ILE A 40 24.18 -6.35 10.09
CA ILE A 40 24.52 -5.35 9.09
C ILE A 40 25.90 -4.75 9.35
N LYS A 41 26.30 -4.54 10.61
CA LYS A 41 27.65 -4.04 10.95
C LYS A 41 28.75 -5.02 10.55
N GLU A 42 28.48 -6.30 10.61
CA GLU A 42 29.44 -7.36 10.28
C GLU A 42 29.46 -7.68 8.77
N GLU A 43 28.33 -7.57 8.10
CA GLU A 43 28.13 -8.08 6.74
C GLU A 43 27.33 -7.11 5.84
N ALA A 44 27.58 -5.81 5.91
CA ALA A 44 26.82 -4.82 5.14
C ALA A 44 26.88 -5.04 3.63
N ASP A 45 27.99 -5.58 3.13
CA ASP A 45 28.25 -5.90 1.73
C ASP A 45 27.41 -7.07 1.20
N GLN A 46 26.77 -7.82 2.06
CA GLN A 46 25.85 -8.90 1.69
C GLN A 46 24.47 -8.38 1.24
N PHE A 47 24.19 -7.12 1.45
CA PHE A 47 22.87 -6.52 1.16
C PHE A 47 23.01 -5.35 0.20
N ASP A 48 22.02 -5.19 -0.67
CA ASP A 48 21.92 -4.06 -1.60
C ASP A 48 20.91 -3.03 -1.08
N VAL A 49 19.89 -3.48 -0.32
CA VAL A 49 18.85 -2.61 0.25
C VAL A 49 18.23 -3.24 1.50
N ILE A 50 17.83 -2.39 2.43
CA ILE A 50 17.08 -2.78 3.62
C ILE A 50 15.62 -2.31 3.47
N LEU A 51 14.66 -3.21 3.67
CA LEU A 51 13.26 -2.87 3.92
C LEU A 51 13.05 -2.90 5.42
N LEU A 52 12.77 -1.75 6.01
CA LEU A 52 12.79 -1.53 7.46
C LEU A 52 11.43 -1.10 7.98
N ASP A 53 10.85 -1.90 8.86
CA ASP A 53 9.68 -1.46 9.62
C ASP A 53 10.06 -0.34 10.59
N LEU A 54 9.16 0.63 10.71
CA LEU A 54 9.35 1.77 11.60
C LEU A 54 9.06 1.42 13.07
N ILE A 55 8.00 0.64 13.30
CA ILE A 55 7.53 0.28 14.66
C ILE A 55 7.90 -1.17 14.95
N MET A 56 8.90 -1.32 15.80
CA MET A 56 9.33 -2.62 16.29
C MET A 56 9.59 -2.57 17.82
N PRO A 57 9.36 -3.65 18.56
CA PRO A 57 9.62 -3.68 19.99
C PRO A 57 11.12 -3.58 20.30
N GLY A 58 11.45 -2.83 21.34
CA GLY A 58 12.80 -2.73 21.89
C GLY A 58 13.77 -1.81 21.16
N MET A 59 13.61 -1.60 19.84
CA MET A 59 14.34 -0.61 19.03
C MET A 59 13.49 -0.24 17.82
N SER A 60 13.16 1.03 17.65
CA SER A 60 12.41 1.49 16.48
C SER A 60 13.26 1.45 15.21
N GLY A 61 12.59 1.39 14.04
CA GLY A 61 13.29 1.46 12.76
C GLY A 61 14.07 2.76 12.57
N LEU A 62 13.54 3.86 13.10
CA LEU A 62 14.25 5.15 13.07
C LEU A 62 15.53 5.12 13.91
N GLU A 63 15.47 4.53 15.09
CA GLU A 63 16.66 4.36 15.94
C GLU A 63 17.69 3.44 15.28
N LEU A 64 17.25 2.37 14.63
CA LEU A 64 18.12 1.49 13.84
C LEU A 64 18.78 2.26 12.68
N LEU A 65 18.00 3.02 11.91
CA LEU A 65 18.50 3.84 10.82
C LEU A 65 19.58 4.82 11.29
N ARG A 66 19.36 5.54 12.40
CA ARG A 66 20.37 6.43 12.99
C ARG A 66 21.66 5.69 13.31
N LYS A 67 21.55 4.55 14.02
CA LYS A 67 22.73 3.74 14.38
C LYS A 67 23.50 3.23 13.19
N LEU A 68 22.85 2.96 12.07
CA LEU A 68 23.49 2.60 10.80
C LEU A 68 24.25 3.79 10.21
N ARG A 69 23.65 4.98 10.19
CA ARG A 69 24.26 6.20 9.67
C ARG A 69 25.44 6.65 10.56
N ASP A 70 25.30 6.60 11.88
CA ASP A 70 26.38 6.88 12.85
C ASP A 70 27.57 5.92 12.70
N ALA A 71 27.30 4.67 12.29
CA ALA A 71 28.33 3.68 11.98
C ALA A 71 28.95 3.85 10.56
N GLY A 72 28.56 4.87 9.81
CA GLY A 72 29.05 5.12 8.46
C GLY A 72 28.58 4.09 7.41
N ILE A 73 27.46 3.41 7.66
CA ILE A 73 26.89 2.41 6.75
C ILE A 73 25.92 3.08 5.79
N PRO A 74 26.27 3.22 4.49
CA PRO A 74 25.47 3.97 3.51
C PRO A 74 24.41 3.08 2.82
N LEU A 75 24.14 1.90 3.31
CA LEU A 75 23.16 1.00 2.69
C LEU A 75 21.82 1.74 2.44
N PRO A 76 21.24 1.60 1.24
CA PRO A 76 19.92 2.10 0.94
C PRO A 76 18.89 1.51 1.90
N VAL A 77 18.06 2.38 2.47
CA VAL A 77 16.97 1.97 3.38
C VAL A 77 15.65 2.46 2.82
N VAL A 78 14.73 1.54 2.61
CA VAL A 78 13.35 1.81 2.30
C VAL A 78 12.55 1.54 3.58
N LEU A 79 11.91 2.57 4.12
CA LEU A 79 11.02 2.39 5.25
C LEU A 79 9.72 1.76 4.80
N VAL A 80 9.21 0.85 5.64
CA VAL A 80 7.90 0.25 5.48
C VAL A 80 7.11 0.59 6.74
N SER A 81 6.11 1.46 6.64
CA SER A 81 5.48 2.09 7.79
C SER A 81 3.97 2.06 7.71
N GLY A 82 3.30 1.99 8.86
CA GLY A 82 1.88 2.29 8.97
C GLY A 82 1.59 3.78 8.84
N PHE A 83 0.34 4.13 8.59
CA PHE A 83 -0.08 5.52 8.37
C PHE A 83 0.07 6.42 9.61
N ALA A 84 0.08 5.82 10.81
CA ALA A 84 0.20 6.56 12.08
C ALA A 84 1.61 7.18 12.29
N ASP A 85 2.59 6.84 11.46
CA ASP A 85 4.01 7.11 11.69
C ASP A 85 4.56 8.22 10.78
N LEU A 86 3.70 9.08 10.25
CA LEU A 86 4.09 10.14 9.30
C LEU A 86 5.13 11.12 9.88
N GLU A 87 5.05 11.46 11.16
CA GLU A 87 6.04 12.34 11.81
C GLU A 87 7.41 11.67 11.85
N SER A 88 7.48 10.41 12.27
CA SER A 88 8.72 9.63 12.30
C SER A 88 9.26 9.38 10.88
N SER A 89 8.37 9.28 9.89
CA SER A 89 8.75 9.15 8.47
C SER A 89 9.40 10.44 7.94
N ALA A 90 8.92 11.62 8.36
CA ALA A 90 9.53 12.90 8.00
C ALA A 90 10.95 13.03 8.57
N GLU A 91 11.16 12.59 9.81
CA GLU A 91 12.49 12.53 10.41
C GLU A 91 13.43 11.56 9.67
N ALA A 92 12.91 10.43 9.23
CA ALA A 92 13.69 9.44 8.48
C ALA A 92 14.20 9.98 7.14
N VAL A 93 13.45 10.87 6.48
CA VAL A 93 13.91 11.56 5.25
C VAL A 93 15.19 12.33 5.54
N HIS A 94 15.30 12.99 6.70
CA HIS A 94 16.51 13.69 7.11
C HIS A 94 17.72 12.75 7.24
N TRP A 95 17.49 11.49 7.62
CA TRP A 95 18.54 10.47 7.72
C TRP A 95 18.84 9.74 6.41
N GLY A 96 18.33 10.25 5.29
CA GLY A 96 18.69 9.77 3.95
C GLY A 96 18.12 8.38 3.63
N ILE A 97 16.80 8.22 3.77
CA ILE A 97 16.12 7.02 3.24
C ILE A 97 16.00 7.09 1.72
N SER A 98 16.04 5.93 1.07
CA SER A 98 15.89 5.79 -0.38
C SER A 98 14.43 5.73 -0.83
N GLY A 99 13.51 5.49 0.10
CA GLY A 99 12.08 5.46 -0.17
C GLY A 99 11.23 5.16 1.05
N LEU A 100 9.93 5.36 0.89
CA LEU A 100 8.90 5.06 1.88
C LEU A 100 7.79 4.24 1.23
N ALA A 101 7.51 3.07 1.78
CA ALA A 101 6.37 2.24 1.42
C ALA A 101 5.38 2.21 2.60
N LEU A 102 4.09 2.32 2.29
CA LEU A 102 3.04 2.28 3.32
C LEU A 102 2.52 0.85 3.51
N LYS A 103 2.25 0.46 4.75
CA LYS A 103 1.54 -0.79 5.09
C LYS A 103 0.01 -0.57 4.95
N PRO A 104 -0.73 -1.52 4.36
CA PRO A 104 -0.26 -2.71 3.65
C PRO A 104 0.45 -2.34 2.35
N PHE A 105 1.62 -2.95 2.08
CA PHE A 105 2.37 -2.60 0.89
C PHE A 105 1.61 -2.93 -0.40
N ILE A 106 1.72 -2.00 -1.35
CA ILE A 106 1.21 -2.23 -2.69
C ILE A 106 2.37 -2.74 -3.54
N PRO A 107 2.22 -3.92 -4.17
CA PRO A 107 3.26 -4.48 -5.02
C PRO A 107 3.87 -3.49 -6.01
N GLY A 108 3.05 -2.74 -6.74
CA GLY A 108 3.53 -1.75 -7.71
C GLY A 108 4.27 -0.55 -7.10
N GLN A 109 3.95 -0.14 -5.86
CA GLN A 109 4.70 0.90 -5.16
C GLN A 109 6.08 0.40 -4.77
N LEU A 110 6.15 -0.79 -4.17
CA LEU A 110 7.41 -1.37 -3.74
C LEU A 110 8.34 -1.62 -4.93
N ILE A 111 7.83 -2.16 -6.05
CA ILE A 111 8.61 -2.34 -7.29
C ILE A 111 9.19 -1.01 -7.76
N ARG A 112 8.42 0.07 -7.80
CA ARG A 112 8.92 1.39 -8.24
C ARG A 112 10.03 1.93 -7.34
N ILE A 113 9.87 1.78 -6.02
CA ILE A 113 10.89 2.21 -5.05
C ILE A 113 12.16 1.39 -5.26
N LEU A 114 12.05 0.07 -5.36
CA LEU A 114 13.20 -0.82 -5.57
C LEU A 114 13.88 -0.57 -6.92
N SER A 115 13.14 -0.33 -7.99
CA SER A 115 13.70 0.02 -9.30
C SER A 115 14.47 1.35 -9.27
N LYS A 116 14.06 2.31 -8.43
CA LYS A 116 14.82 3.54 -8.22
C LYS A 116 16.14 3.24 -7.49
N VAL A 117 16.10 2.43 -6.43
CA VAL A 117 17.30 2.01 -5.69
C VAL A 117 18.26 1.24 -6.61
N GLU A 118 17.76 0.33 -7.44
CA GLU A 118 18.60 -0.39 -8.43
C GLU A 118 19.35 0.55 -9.37
N LYS A 119 18.69 1.58 -9.86
CA LYS A 119 19.30 2.59 -10.73
C LYS A 119 20.36 3.41 -9.99
N GLU A 120 20.09 3.81 -8.75
CA GLU A 120 21.02 4.57 -7.91
C GLU A 120 22.27 3.75 -7.58
N LEU A 121 22.15 2.45 -7.37
CA LEU A 121 23.26 1.53 -7.14
C LEU A 121 24.05 1.18 -8.41
N GLY A 122 23.60 1.62 -9.59
CA GLY A 122 24.22 1.25 -10.86
C GLY A 122 24.06 -0.24 -11.19
N ILE A 123 23.18 -0.95 -10.51
CA ILE A 123 22.79 -2.34 -10.80
C ILE A 123 21.88 -2.31 -12.04
N ILE A 124 22.46 -1.92 -13.16
CA ILE A 124 21.80 -2.05 -14.46
C ILE A 124 21.93 -3.52 -14.84
N THR A 125 20.92 -4.28 -14.51
CA THR A 125 20.84 -5.64 -15.03
C THR A 125 20.76 -5.55 -16.55
N GLN A 126 21.75 -6.07 -17.25
CA GLN A 126 21.74 -6.28 -18.72
C GLN A 126 20.52 -7.09 -19.21
N SER A 127 19.65 -7.48 -18.31
CA SER A 127 18.37 -8.15 -18.55
C SER A 127 17.28 -7.23 -19.15
N LEU A 128 17.46 -5.91 -19.18
CA LEU A 128 16.42 -4.97 -19.66
C LEU A 128 16.38 -4.80 -21.17
N ALA A 129 17.40 -5.21 -21.92
CA ALA A 129 17.45 -5.04 -23.37
C ALA A 129 16.60 -6.07 -24.17
N VAL A 130 16.21 -7.19 -23.56
CA VAL A 130 15.42 -8.26 -24.23
C VAL A 130 13.97 -8.32 -23.72
N GLN A 131 13.62 -7.60 -22.65
CA GLN A 131 12.28 -7.63 -22.06
C GLN A 131 11.47 -6.33 -22.21
N THR A 132 11.98 -5.35 -22.94
CA THR A 132 11.29 -4.05 -23.08
C THR A 132 10.03 -4.14 -23.96
N GLU A 133 9.92 -5.10 -24.86
CA GLU A 133 8.73 -5.26 -25.71
C GLU A 133 7.59 -6.02 -25.01
N ASN A 134 7.89 -6.98 -24.12
CA ASN A 134 6.85 -7.73 -23.40
C ASN A 134 6.42 -7.06 -22.07
N LYS A 135 7.24 -6.15 -21.51
CA LYS A 135 6.94 -5.47 -20.24
C LYS A 135 5.95 -4.31 -20.35
N THR A 136 5.72 -3.78 -21.52
CA THR A 136 4.75 -2.69 -21.71
C THR A 136 3.33 -3.23 -21.57
N GLU A 137 3.04 -4.40 -22.10
CA GLU A 137 1.73 -5.05 -21.97
C GLU A 137 1.48 -5.61 -20.56
N GLU A 138 2.45 -6.28 -19.95
CA GLU A 138 2.32 -6.78 -18.56
C GLU A 138 2.27 -5.64 -17.53
N LYS A 139 2.98 -4.53 -17.76
CA LYS A 139 2.92 -3.35 -16.91
C LYS A 139 1.59 -2.60 -17.03
N GLU A 140 1.03 -2.52 -18.22
CA GLU A 140 -0.30 -1.94 -18.43
C GLU A 140 -1.41 -2.84 -17.86
N VAL A 141 -1.29 -4.17 -17.96
CA VAL A 141 -2.24 -5.12 -17.36
C VAL A 141 -2.16 -5.07 -15.83
N PHE A 142 -0.98 -5.07 -15.24
CA PHE A 142 -0.81 -5.05 -13.77
C PHE A 142 -1.22 -3.69 -13.14
N LEU A 143 -0.99 -2.58 -13.83
CA LEU A 143 -1.48 -1.26 -13.40
C LEU A 143 -2.99 -1.10 -13.65
N LYS A 144 -3.53 -1.76 -14.67
CA LYS A 144 -4.97 -1.76 -14.94
C LYS A 144 -5.77 -2.51 -13.88
N ASP A 145 -5.27 -3.64 -13.39
CA ASP A 145 -6.03 -4.50 -12.46
C ASP A 145 -5.83 -4.11 -10.99
N GLY A 146 -4.72 -3.45 -10.63
CA GLY A 146 -4.39 -3.10 -9.25
C GLY A 146 -5.37 -2.11 -8.61
N TRP A 147 -5.77 -1.04 -9.30
CA TRP A 147 -6.71 -0.05 -8.77
C TRP A 147 -8.16 -0.56 -8.72
N GLN A 148 -8.52 -1.51 -9.58
CA GLN A 148 -9.82 -2.18 -9.54
C GLN A 148 -9.97 -3.01 -8.27
N THR A 149 -8.91 -3.71 -7.88
CA THR A 149 -8.86 -4.46 -6.61
C THR A 149 -9.01 -3.50 -5.42
N GLN A 150 -8.36 -2.34 -5.47
CA GLN A 150 -8.48 -1.31 -4.43
C GLN A 150 -9.90 -0.75 -4.32
N ILE A 151 -10.60 -0.56 -5.43
CA ILE A 151 -12.03 -0.17 -5.41
C ILE A 151 -12.86 -1.19 -4.63
N ALA A 152 -12.72 -2.48 -4.95
CA ALA A 152 -13.45 -3.52 -4.26
C ALA A 152 -13.09 -3.57 -2.77
N GLN A 153 -11.83 -3.39 -2.41
CA GLN A 153 -11.37 -3.32 -1.02
C GLN A 153 -11.96 -2.11 -0.28
N VAL A 154 -11.93 -0.92 -0.86
CA VAL A 154 -12.54 0.29 -0.27
C VAL A 154 -14.03 0.08 -0.03
N MET A 155 -14.75 -0.47 -1.00
CA MET A 155 -16.19 -0.69 -0.88
C MET A 155 -16.55 -1.74 0.18
N ASN A 156 -15.83 -2.87 0.23
CA ASN A 156 -16.04 -3.89 1.28
C ASN A 156 -15.73 -3.33 2.66
N THR A 157 -14.58 -2.66 2.84
CA THR A 157 -14.22 -2.05 4.12
C THR A 157 -15.20 -0.96 4.54
N SER A 158 -15.78 -0.20 3.58
CA SER A 158 -16.86 0.76 3.89
C SER A 158 -18.09 0.06 4.48
N ILE A 159 -18.48 -1.09 3.91
CA ILE A 159 -19.63 -1.88 4.42
C ILE A 159 -19.31 -2.46 5.79
N ASP A 160 -18.12 -3.02 5.99
CA ASP A 160 -17.70 -3.60 7.27
C ASP A 160 -17.62 -2.54 8.37
N CYS A 161 -17.05 -1.37 8.06
CA CYS A 161 -17.01 -0.23 8.96
C CYS A 161 -18.43 0.26 9.29
N TRP A 162 -19.32 0.41 8.30
CA TRP A 162 -20.72 0.77 8.51
C TRP A 162 -21.44 -0.23 9.41
N HIS A 163 -21.26 -1.52 9.15
CA HIS A 163 -21.88 -2.59 9.94
C HIS A 163 -21.41 -2.54 11.40
N SER A 164 -20.13 -2.29 11.63
CA SER A 164 -19.52 -2.35 12.97
C SER A 164 -20.11 -1.33 13.96
N PHE A 165 -20.50 -0.14 13.51
CA PHE A 165 -21.03 0.90 14.41
C PHE A 165 -22.54 1.11 14.29
N SER A 166 -23.15 0.87 13.11
CA SER A 166 -24.57 1.08 12.89
C SER A 166 -25.41 -0.18 13.02
N GLY A 167 -24.78 -1.37 12.96
CA GLY A 167 -25.48 -2.66 12.82
C GLY A 167 -26.17 -2.83 11.47
N GLY A 168 -26.07 -1.83 10.58
CA GLY A 168 -26.71 -1.81 9.28
C GLY A 168 -25.99 -2.68 8.25
N ASN A 169 -26.70 -3.13 7.25
CA ASN A 169 -26.15 -3.85 6.12
C ASN A 169 -25.90 -2.91 4.92
N ARG A 170 -25.44 -3.45 3.79
CA ARG A 170 -25.18 -2.69 2.56
C ARG A 170 -26.40 -1.95 1.99
N ALA A 171 -27.60 -2.47 2.20
CA ALA A 171 -28.82 -1.82 1.76
C ALA A 171 -29.09 -0.55 2.60
N ASN A 172 -28.92 -0.67 3.92
CA ASN A 172 -29.02 0.49 4.82
C ASN A 172 -27.95 1.55 4.50
N LEU A 173 -26.72 1.14 4.18
CA LEU A 173 -25.69 2.08 3.74
C LEU A 173 -26.09 2.79 2.44
N ALA A 174 -26.63 2.06 1.46
CA ALA A 174 -27.07 2.63 0.19
C ALA A 174 -28.20 3.64 0.37
N GLU A 175 -29.18 3.34 1.23
CA GLU A 175 -30.28 4.23 1.59
C GLU A 175 -29.81 5.46 2.36
N SER A 176 -29.02 5.27 3.41
CA SER A 176 -28.56 6.36 4.28
C SER A 176 -27.63 7.34 3.56
N SER A 177 -26.77 6.83 2.69
CA SER A 177 -25.87 7.67 1.91
C SER A 177 -26.54 8.38 0.73
N GLY A 178 -27.64 7.83 0.19
CA GLY A 178 -28.30 8.33 -1.02
C GLY A 178 -27.47 8.22 -2.31
N ILE A 179 -26.27 7.60 -2.25
CA ILE A 179 -25.33 7.54 -3.37
C ILE A 179 -25.73 6.43 -4.37
N TRP A 180 -26.30 5.35 -3.86
CA TRP A 180 -26.62 4.16 -4.63
C TRP A 180 -28.13 3.97 -4.77
N LYS A 181 -28.57 3.56 -5.97
CA LYS A 181 -29.99 3.23 -6.16
C LYS A 181 -30.34 1.95 -5.42
N VAL A 182 -31.41 2.05 -4.67
CA VAL A 182 -32.04 0.93 -3.99
C VAL A 182 -33.35 0.61 -4.71
N ASN A 183 -33.59 -0.65 -5.05
CA ASN A 183 -34.81 -1.12 -5.67
C ASN A 183 -35.47 -2.14 -4.76
N ILE A 184 -36.79 -2.12 -4.69
CA ILE A 184 -37.57 -3.13 -3.99
C ILE A 184 -38.10 -4.11 -5.06
N ASP A 185 -37.74 -5.38 -4.94
CA ASP A 185 -38.13 -6.43 -5.87
C ASP A 185 -38.68 -7.62 -5.06
N GLY A 186 -39.99 -7.93 -5.20
CA GLY A 186 -40.64 -8.95 -4.43
C GLY A 186 -40.57 -8.81 -2.91
N GLY A 187 -40.57 -7.56 -2.39
CA GLY A 187 -40.42 -7.27 -0.96
C GLY A 187 -38.97 -7.31 -0.44
N ALA A 188 -37.99 -7.65 -1.28
CA ALA A 188 -36.57 -7.64 -0.93
C ALA A 188 -35.89 -6.39 -1.45
N VAL A 189 -35.07 -5.77 -0.59
CA VAL A 189 -34.23 -4.60 -0.96
C VAL A 189 -33.06 -5.09 -1.78
N ARG A 190 -32.86 -4.50 -2.97
CA ARG A 190 -31.80 -4.85 -3.91
C ARG A 190 -30.86 -3.66 -4.13
N THR A 191 -29.54 -3.92 -4.04
CA THR A 191 -28.47 -2.94 -4.25
C THR A 191 -27.59 -3.28 -5.45
N ARG A 192 -28.21 -3.76 -6.55
CA ARG A 192 -27.52 -4.33 -7.72
C ARG A 192 -26.35 -3.49 -8.23
N THR A 193 -26.48 -2.15 -8.17
CA THR A 193 -25.43 -1.24 -8.66
C THR A 193 -24.24 -1.20 -7.69
N LEU A 194 -24.49 -1.17 -6.38
CA LEU A 194 -23.46 -1.22 -5.34
C LEU A 194 -22.77 -2.59 -5.35
N ASP A 195 -23.54 -3.66 -5.44
CA ASP A 195 -23.03 -5.05 -5.40
C ASP A 195 -21.95 -5.31 -6.47
N ARG A 196 -22.04 -4.63 -7.61
CA ARG A 196 -21.04 -4.74 -8.68
C ARG A 196 -19.66 -4.21 -8.30
N TYR A 197 -19.56 -3.39 -7.25
CA TYR A 197 -18.31 -2.79 -6.79
C TYR A 197 -17.64 -3.58 -5.66
N LEU A 198 -18.22 -4.70 -5.25
CA LEU A 198 -17.69 -5.54 -4.17
C LEU A 198 -16.69 -6.60 -4.66
N LYS A 199 -16.67 -6.87 -5.96
CA LYS A 199 -15.79 -7.86 -6.58
C LYS A 199 -15.19 -7.31 -7.86
N VAL A 200 -13.93 -7.61 -8.09
CA VAL A 200 -13.20 -7.14 -9.30
C VAL A 200 -13.87 -7.60 -10.58
N GLU A 201 -14.31 -8.86 -10.62
CA GLU A 201 -14.93 -9.48 -11.80
C GLU A 201 -16.26 -8.86 -12.20
N THR A 202 -16.94 -8.20 -11.27
CA THR A 202 -18.24 -7.56 -11.50
C THR A 202 -18.15 -6.05 -11.67
N LEU A 203 -16.97 -5.46 -11.53
CA LEU A 203 -16.76 -4.03 -11.72
C LEU A 203 -17.19 -3.59 -13.13
N PRO A 204 -17.81 -2.42 -13.26
CA PRO A 204 -18.06 -1.83 -14.58
C PRO A 204 -16.74 -1.51 -15.31
N ASN A 205 -16.71 -1.60 -16.64
CA ASN A 205 -15.55 -1.22 -17.45
C ASN A 205 -15.08 0.23 -17.19
N ARG A 206 -16.00 1.11 -16.80
CA ARG A 206 -15.73 2.50 -16.37
C ARG A 206 -16.39 2.71 -15.00
N PRO A 207 -15.72 2.35 -13.90
CA PRO A 207 -16.28 2.53 -12.57
C PRO A 207 -16.43 4.01 -12.24
N LYS A 208 -17.53 4.35 -11.56
CA LYS A 208 -17.78 5.71 -11.05
C LYS A 208 -17.01 5.92 -9.75
N LEU A 209 -15.74 6.30 -9.85
CA LEU A 209 -14.83 6.50 -8.73
C LEU A 209 -15.35 7.52 -7.71
N GLU A 210 -16.01 8.59 -8.21
CA GLU A 210 -16.63 9.58 -7.34
C GLU A 210 -17.63 8.98 -6.37
N ARG A 211 -18.41 7.97 -6.80
CA ARG A 211 -19.36 7.27 -5.92
C ARG A 211 -18.66 6.39 -4.89
N VAL A 212 -17.58 5.73 -5.28
CA VAL A 212 -16.78 4.90 -4.38
C VAL A 212 -16.20 5.77 -3.26
N LEU A 213 -15.53 6.86 -3.63
CA LEU A 213 -14.93 7.78 -2.67
C LEU A 213 -16.00 8.50 -1.82
N ALA A 214 -17.11 8.90 -2.42
CA ALA A 214 -18.22 9.52 -1.67
C ALA A 214 -18.82 8.57 -0.64
N THR A 215 -18.98 7.27 -0.99
CA THR A 215 -19.48 6.26 -0.05
C THR A 215 -18.52 6.08 1.12
N ALA A 216 -17.24 5.93 0.82
CA ALA A 216 -16.22 5.72 1.84
C ALA A 216 -16.10 6.96 2.76
N LYS A 217 -16.12 8.18 2.21
CA LYS A 217 -16.13 9.43 2.99
C LYS A 217 -17.38 9.56 3.85
N PHE A 218 -18.57 9.25 3.32
CA PHE A 218 -19.81 9.23 4.10
C PHE A 218 -19.71 8.30 5.32
N VAL A 219 -19.13 7.10 5.15
CA VAL A 219 -18.93 6.16 6.25
C VAL A 219 -17.90 6.71 7.25
N LEU A 220 -16.79 7.32 6.79
CA LEU A 220 -15.81 7.95 7.68
C LEU A 220 -16.45 9.06 8.51
N ASP A 221 -17.22 9.94 7.89
CA ASP A 221 -17.84 11.09 8.57
C ASP A 221 -18.89 10.64 9.60
N SER A 222 -19.55 9.49 9.34
CA SER A 222 -20.58 8.92 10.21
C SER A 222 -20.03 8.05 11.32
N SER A 223 -18.82 7.48 11.18
CA SER A 223 -18.28 6.47 12.09
C SER A 223 -17.47 7.09 13.24
N PRO A 224 -17.58 6.56 14.48
CA PRO A 224 -16.70 6.92 15.57
C PRO A 224 -15.27 6.44 15.33
N PRO A 225 -14.27 7.00 16.03
CA PRO A 225 -12.90 6.49 15.98
C PRO A 225 -12.82 4.99 16.30
N SER A 226 -12.28 4.21 15.39
CA SER A 226 -12.15 2.75 15.52
C SER A 226 -11.06 2.22 14.58
N SER A 227 -10.63 0.99 14.78
CA SER A 227 -9.68 0.32 13.89
C SER A 227 -10.22 0.20 12.46
N GLN A 228 -11.51 -0.11 12.30
CA GLN A 228 -12.16 -0.20 10.99
C GLN A 228 -12.21 1.15 10.28
N ARG A 229 -12.51 2.23 11.03
CA ARG A 229 -12.46 3.60 10.48
C ARG A 229 -11.06 3.95 9.99
N PHE A 230 -10.03 3.63 10.77
CA PHE A 230 -8.64 3.86 10.39
C PHE A 230 -8.24 3.05 9.14
N GLU A 231 -8.63 1.77 9.10
CA GLU A 231 -8.39 0.92 7.94
C GLU A 231 -9.07 1.48 6.67
N LEU A 232 -10.29 1.97 6.80
CA LEU A 232 -11.02 2.58 5.69
C LEU A 232 -10.33 3.85 5.18
N ASP A 233 -9.94 4.76 6.08
CA ASP A 233 -9.21 5.99 5.71
C ASP A 233 -7.91 5.67 4.97
N THR A 234 -7.17 4.67 5.45
CA THR A 234 -5.95 4.19 4.80
C THR A 234 -6.20 3.70 3.39
N LYS A 235 -7.23 2.87 3.17
CA LYS A 235 -7.57 2.34 1.85
C LYS A 235 -8.05 3.41 0.88
N ILE A 236 -8.77 4.42 1.37
CA ILE A 236 -9.18 5.57 0.55
C ILE A 236 -7.97 6.33 0.03
N ARG A 237 -7.07 6.73 0.93
CA ARG A 237 -5.86 7.46 0.55
C ARG A 237 -5.00 6.69 -0.44
N LEU A 238 -4.91 5.39 -0.24
CA LEU A 238 -4.21 4.51 -1.12
C LEU A 238 -4.79 4.50 -2.53
N LEU A 239 -6.11 4.37 -2.64
CA LEU A 239 -6.83 4.44 -3.91
C LEU A 239 -6.63 5.81 -4.57
N GLU A 240 -6.79 6.92 -3.83
CA GLU A 240 -6.59 8.27 -4.34
C GLU A 240 -5.17 8.46 -4.91
N LEU A 241 -4.14 8.05 -4.18
CA LEU A 241 -2.74 8.10 -4.65
C LEU A 241 -2.49 7.25 -5.89
N THR A 242 -3.10 6.07 -5.95
CA THR A 242 -2.97 5.19 -7.14
C THR A 242 -3.64 5.81 -8.36
N LEU A 243 -4.83 6.37 -8.20
CA LEU A 243 -5.59 7.01 -9.28
C LEU A 243 -4.90 8.29 -9.79
N ASP A 244 -4.31 9.06 -8.89
CA ASP A 244 -3.51 10.25 -9.24
C ASP A 244 -2.24 9.85 -10.01
N ALA A 245 -1.52 8.85 -9.53
CA ALA A 245 -0.32 8.32 -10.21
C ALA A 245 -0.61 7.75 -11.60
N LEU A 246 -1.85 7.30 -11.85
CA LEU A 246 -2.30 6.81 -13.15
C LEU A 246 -2.90 7.91 -14.04
N GLY A 247 -3.02 9.15 -13.52
CA GLY A 247 -3.69 10.24 -14.23
C GLY A 247 -5.20 10.03 -14.45
N ILE A 248 -5.81 9.12 -13.69
CA ILE A 248 -7.24 8.78 -13.82
C ILE A 248 -8.11 9.84 -13.12
N MET A 249 -7.60 10.46 -12.06
CA MET A 249 -8.18 11.63 -11.44
C MET A 249 -7.42 12.86 -11.95
N GLY A 250 -7.85 13.38 -13.11
CA GLY A 250 -7.29 14.57 -13.71
C GLY A 250 -7.40 15.75 -12.77
N SER A 251 -6.32 16.54 -12.65
CA SER A 251 -6.20 17.77 -11.91
C SER A 251 -7.38 18.74 -12.20
N LYS A 252 -8.28 18.88 -11.23
CA LYS A 252 -9.08 20.09 -11.10
C LYS A 252 -8.30 21.12 -10.29
N ALA A 253 -7.22 21.62 -10.83
CA ALA A 253 -6.55 22.82 -10.33
C ALA A 253 -5.83 23.47 -11.50
N GLU A 254 -6.58 24.27 -12.25
CA GLU A 254 -6.16 25.53 -12.90
C GLU A 254 -7.25 25.98 -13.85
N ASN A 255 -8.23 26.67 -13.30
CA ASN A 255 -9.00 27.71 -13.99
C ASN A 255 -9.84 28.45 -12.95
N LYS A 256 -9.21 29.42 -12.33
CA LYS A 256 -9.79 30.73 -11.99
C LYS A 256 -8.66 31.70 -11.69
#